data_8fd24d22338833bfe95fbdfb4c65786d
#
_entry.id   8fd24d22338833bfe95fbdfb4c65786d
#
_cell.length_a   1.000
_cell.length_b   1.000
_cell.length_c   1.000
_cell.angle_alpha   90.00
_cell.angle_beta   90.00
_cell.angle_gamma   90.00
#
_symmetry.space_group_name_H-M   'P 1'
#
loop_
_entity.id
_entity.type
_entity.pdbx_description
1 polymer ?
#
loop_
_entity_poly.entity_id
_entity_poly.type
_entity_poly.pdbx_seq_one_letter_code
_entity_poly.pdbx_strand_id
1 'polypeptide(L)'
;MKHTNPQVEQMTSFIVMDVLERANELQKQGIDIIHLEVGEPDFDVPACVAEAAKAAYDRHLTHYTHSLGDPELRREIAAFYLREYGVTVDPDCIVVTSGSSPSILLALMLLCNPDSEVILSNPGYACYRNFVLATQAKPVLVPLSKEYLQYDIEAIRKCVNPHTAAIFINS
;
A
#
# COMPACT_ATOMS: atom_id res chain seq x y z
N MET A 1 12.89 -14.60 -28.61
CA MET A 1 12.61 -13.46 -27.71
C MET A 1 12.01 -14.01 -26.43
N LYS A 2 12.50 -13.58 -25.24
CA LYS A 2 11.81 -13.90 -23.99
C LYS A 2 10.54 -13.05 -23.97
N HIS A 3 9.39 -13.68 -23.96
CA HIS A 3 8.12 -12.97 -23.78
C HIS A 3 8.05 -12.46 -22.33
N THR A 4 7.78 -11.18 -22.16
CA THR A 4 7.43 -10.61 -20.86
C THR A 4 6.08 -11.17 -20.40
N ASN A 5 5.84 -11.16 -19.10
CA ASN A 5 4.52 -11.55 -18.58
C ASN A 5 3.45 -10.62 -19.18
N PRO A 6 2.40 -11.12 -19.85
CA PRO A 6 1.38 -10.28 -20.46
C PRO A 6 0.66 -9.33 -19.51
N GLN A 7 0.65 -9.64 -18.22
CA GLN A 7 0.08 -8.76 -17.20
C GLN A 7 0.89 -7.46 -17.02
N VAL A 8 2.20 -7.51 -17.26
CA VAL A 8 3.07 -6.32 -17.17
C VAL A 8 2.71 -5.30 -18.25
N GLU A 9 2.24 -5.74 -19.42
CA GLU A 9 1.81 -4.85 -20.49
C GLU A 9 0.53 -4.04 -20.13
N GLN A 10 -0.25 -4.54 -19.16
CA GLN A 10 -1.45 -3.88 -18.66
C GLN A 10 -1.16 -2.94 -17.48
N MET A 11 0.04 -3.03 -16.88
CA MET A 11 0.44 -2.16 -15.78
C MET A 11 0.77 -0.77 -16.30
N THR A 12 0.39 0.23 -15.52
CA THR A 12 0.75 1.63 -15.78
C THR A 12 1.91 2.03 -14.91
N SER A 13 2.74 2.99 -15.37
CA SER A 13 3.72 3.63 -14.51
C SER A 13 3.02 4.29 -13.31
N PHE A 14 3.77 4.50 -12.26
CA PHE A 14 3.30 5.30 -11.13
C PHE A 14 3.52 6.78 -11.49
N ILE A 15 2.53 7.38 -12.12
CA ILE A 15 2.58 8.73 -12.73
C ILE A 15 3.17 9.78 -11.77
N VAL A 16 2.92 9.66 -10.46
CA VAL A 16 3.48 10.56 -9.45
C VAL A 16 5.02 10.60 -9.52
N MET A 17 5.66 9.45 -9.73
CA MET A 17 7.13 9.38 -9.87
C MET A 17 7.60 9.99 -11.18
N ASP A 18 6.86 9.79 -12.28
CA ASP A 18 7.18 10.40 -13.56
C ASP A 18 7.10 11.95 -13.47
N VAL A 19 6.11 12.47 -12.73
CA VAL A 19 5.98 13.91 -12.46
C VAL A 19 7.13 14.42 -11.57
N LEU A 20 7.48 13.69 -10.51
CA LEU A 20 8.60 14.02 -9.64
C LEU A 20 9.92 14.07 -10.40
N GLU A 21 10.20 13.07 -11.25
CA GLU A 21 11.41 13.05 -12.09
C GLU A 21 11.44 14.27 -13.00
N ARG A 22 10.31 14.59 -13.65
CA ARG A 22 10.23 15.78 -14.51
C ARG A 22 10.40 17.09 -13.75
N ALA A 23 9.84 17.21 -12.56
CA ALA A 23 10.03 18.36 -11.69
C ALA A 23 11.51 18.56 -11.32
N ASN A 24 12.18 17.48 -10.92
CA ASN A 24 13.62 17.48 -10.60
C ASN A 24 14.50 17.88 -11.80
N GLU A 25 14.15 17.44 -13.02
CA GLU A 25 14.85 17.85 -14.23
C GLU A 25 14.73 19.36 -14.49
N LEU A 26 13.56 19.93 -14.28
CA LEU A 26 13.30 21.35 -14.44
C LEU A 26 14.04 22.18 -13.38
N GLN A 27 14.07 21.73 -12.14
CA GLN A 27 14.85 22.37 -11.07
C GLN A 27 16.35 22.40 -11.39
N LYS A 28 16.90 21.31 -11.94
CA LYS A 28 18.30 21.28 -12.38
C LYS A 28 18.60 22.30 -13.49
N GLN A 29 17.61 22.74 -14.24
CA GLN A 29 17.70 23.79 -15.25
C GLN A 29 17.53 25.21 -14.66
N GLY A 30 17.36 25.33 -13.34
CA GLY A 30 17.18 26.60 -12.63
C GLY A 30 15.74 27.11 -12.60
N ILE A 31 14.77 26.28 -12.97
CA ILE A 31 13.35 26.64 -12.89
C ILE A 31 12.88 26.40 -11.47
N ASP A 32 12.21 27.40 -10.88
CA ASP A 32 11.59 27.26 -9.56
C ASP A 32 10.31 26.43 -9.67
N ILE A 33 10.24 25.32 -8.95
CA ILE A 33 9.14 24.36 -9.00
C ILE A 33 8.53 24.26 -7.61
N ILE A 34 7.20 24.37 -7.53
CA ILE A 34 6.41 24.05 -6.35
C ILE A 34 5.98 22.57 -6.46
N HIS A 35 6.49 21.74 -5.56
CA HIS A 35 6.20 20.31 -5.53
C HIS A 35 4.87 20.04 -4.82
N LEU A 36 3.91 19.44 -5.52
CA LEU A 36 2.60 19.00 -5.01
C LEU A 36 2.27 17.56 -5.42
N GLU A 37 3.21 16.89 -6.07
CA GLU A 37 3.01 15.54 -6.65
C GLU A 37 3.17 14.42 -5.64
N VAL A 38 4.04 14.56 -4.63
CA VAL A 38 4.27 13.56 -3.59
C VAL A 38 3.70 14.08 -2.27
N GLY A 39 2.78 13.30 -1.67
CA GLY A 39 2.22 13.61 -0.36
C GLY A 39 3.10 13.01 0.74
N GLU A 40 4.07 13.76 1.22
CA GLU A 40 4.88 13.39 2.38
C GLU A 40 4.91 14.52 3.41
N PRO A 41 5.12 14.21 4.71
CA PRO A 41 5.30 15.24 5.72
C PRO A 41 6.54 16.10 5.42
N ASP A 42 6.43 17.42 5.64
CA ASP A 42 7.51 18.40 5.48
C ASP A 42 8.35 18.60 6.74
N PHE A 43 8.14 17.78 7.75
CA PHE A 43 8.86 17.78 9.03
C PHE A 43 9.57 16.45 9.28
N ASP A 44 10.68 16.53 9.99
CA ASP A 44 11.50 15.36 10.33
C ASP A 44 10.78 14.39 11.29
N VAL A 45 11.33 13.17 11.36
CA VAL A 45 10.86 12.18 12.33
C VAL A 45 11.01 12.72 13.78
N PRO A 46 10.10 12.37 14.70
CA PRO A 46 10.22 12.77 16.10
C PRO A 46 11.57 12.38 16.72
N ALA A 47 12.15 13.25 17.54
CA ALA A 47 13.46 13.04 18.13
C ALA A 47 13.57 11.70 18.87
N CYS A 48 12.53 11.28 19.58
CA CYS A 48 12.48 9.99 20.27
C CYS A 48 12.63 8.78 19.34
N VAL A 49 12.12 8.87 18.10
CA VAL A 49 12.26 7.81 17.09
C VAL A 49 13.71 7.76 16.59
N ALA A 50 14.31 8.93 16.30
CA ALA A 50 15.71 9.02 15.87
C ALA A 50 16.67 8.51 16.95
N GLU A 51 16.42 8.84 18.21
CA GLU A 51 17.21 8.38 19.36
C GLU A 51 17.09 6.88 19.57
N ALA A 52 15.86 6.33 19.48
CA ALA A 52 15.63 4.88 19.59
C ALA A 52 16.35 4.11 18.46
N ALA A 53 16.33 4.63 17.22
CA ALA A 53 17.04 4.03 16.10
C ALA A 53 18.55 4.01 16.30
N LYS A 54 19.14 5.11 16.80
CA LYS A 54 20.58 5.17 17.15
C LYS A 54 20.92 4.18 18.26
N ALA A 55 20.12 4.12 19.31
CA ALA A 55 20.32 3.18 20.41
C ALA A 55 20.20 1.71 19.96
N ALA A 56 19.32 1.41 19.03
CA ALA A 56 19.21 0.07 18.45
C ALA A 56 20.46 -0.32 17.65
N TYR A 57 20.98 0.61 16.87
CA TYR A 57 22.24 0.42 16.13
C TYR A 57 23.43 0.19 17.07
N ASP A 58 23.57 1.01 18.12
CA ASP A 58 24.65 0.91 19.12
C ASP A 58 24.59 -0.43 19.89
N ARG A 59 23.41 -0.99 20.06
CA ARG A 59 23.18 -2.32 20.63
C ARG A 59 23.35 -3.47 19.64
N HIS A 60 23.78 -3.19 18.41
CA HIS A 60 23.95 -4.15 17.33
C HIS A 60 22.66 -4.94 16.98
N LEU A 61 21.49 -4.32 17.08
CA LEU A 61 20.21 -4.90 16.69
C LEU A 61 20.03 -4.85 15.16
N THR A 62 20.96 -5.48 14.44
CA THR A 62 21.06 -5.43 12.97
C THR A 62 20.97 -6.81 12.32
N HIS A 63 20.65 -7.83 13.10
CA HIS A 63 20.52 -9.21 12.65
C HIS A 63 19.09 -9.52 12.17
N TYR A 64 18.91 -10.70 11.58
CA TYR A 64 17.59 -11.18 11.17
C TYR A 64 16.62 -11.22 12.35
N THR A 65 15.39 -10.81 12.10
CA THR A 65 14.26 -10.96 13.00
C THR A 65 13.39 -12.17 12.61
N HIS A 66 12.37 -12.45 13.38
CA HIS A 66 11.37 -13.44 13.03
C HIS A 66 10.67 -13.10 11.70
N SER A 67 10.25 -14.09 10.92
CA SER A 67 9.61 -13.92 9.61
C SER A 67 8.34 -13.06 9.64
N LEU A 68 7.60 -13.05 10.73
CA LEU A 68 6.45 -12.17 10.94
C LEU A 68 6.83 -10.77 11.46
N GLY A 69 8.10 -10.50 11.69
CA GLY A 69 8.60 -9.29 12.31
C GLY A 69 8.99 -9.50 13.78
N ASP A 70 9.63 -8.47 14.35
CA ASP A 70 10.09 -8.50 15.76
C ASP A 70 8.91 -8.78 16.71
N PRO A 71 9.03 -9.80 17.60
CA PRO A 71 7.94 -10.17 18.51
C PRO A 71 7.56 -9.05 19.51
N GLU A 72 8.51 -8.19 19.90
CA GLU A 72 8.25 -7.05 20.76
C GLU A 72 7.41 -6.01 20.03
N LEU A 73 7.78 -5.66 18.79
CA LEU A 73 7.01 -4.75 17.96
C LEU A 73 5.59 -5.27 17.71
N ARG A 74 5.41 -6.58 17.46
CA ARG A 74 4.08 -7.16 17.26
C ARG A 74 3.21 -7.05 18.51
N ARG A 75 3.79 -7.26 19.72
CA ARG A 75 3.08 -7.04 20.99
C ARG A 75 2.69 -5.60 21.20
N GLU A 76 3.58 -4.66 20.89
CA GLU A 76 3.27 -3.22 21.01
C GLU A 76 2.18 -2.79 20.00
N ILE A 77 2.17 -3.33 18.78
CA ILE A 77 1.08 -3.10 17.83
C ILE A 77 -0.26 -3.64 18.41
N ALA A 78 -0.28 -4.84 18.96
CA ALA A 78 -1.48 -5.40 19.59
C ALA A 78 -1.96 -4.54 20.77
N ALA A 79 -1.04 -4.06 21.61
CA ALA A 79 -1.34 -3.16 22.73
C ALA A 79 -1.89 -1.81 22.24
N PHE A 80 -1.35 -1.28 21.13
CA PHE A 80 -1.87 -0.07 20.49
C PHE A 80 -3.32 -0.26 20.05
N TYR A 81 -3.65 -1.36 19.36
CA TYR A 81 -5.03 -1.65 18.93
C TYR A 81 -6.00 -1.73 20.09
N LEU A 82 -5.57 -2.37 21.19
CA LEU A 82 -6.41 -2.43 22.40
C LEU A 82 -6.63 -1.03 23.01
N ARG A 83 -5.57 -0.23 23.10
CA ARG A 83 -5.62 1.10 23.73
C ARG A 83 -6.43 2.10 22.89
N GLU A 84 -6.21 2.16 21.59
CA GLU A 84 -6.80 3.19 20.72
C GLU A 84 -8.18 2.82 20.21
N TYR A 85 -8.41 1.52 19.96
CA TYR A 85 -9.64 1.05 19.30
C TYR A 85 -10.47 0.09 20.17
N GLY A 86 -10.00 -0.32 21.34
CA GLY A 86 -10.66 -1.32 22.18
C GLY A 86 -10.71 -2.73 21.54
N VAL A 87 -9.85 -3.00 20.57
CA VAL A 87 -9.79 -4.26 19.83
C VAL A 87 -8.63 -5.11 20.32
N THR A 88 -8.93 -6.33 20.75
CA THR A 88 -7.89 -7.32 21.08
C THR A 88 -7.43 -8.02 19.82
N VAL A 89 -6.15 -7.91 19.52
CA VAL A 89 -5.48 -8.58 18.39
C VAL A 89 -4.43 -9.54 18.95
N ASP A 90 -4.40 -10.78 18.45
CA ASP A 90 -3.32 -11.70 18.76
C ASP A 90 -2.03 -11.24 18.06
N PRO A 91 -0.91 -11.03 18.78
CA PRO A 91 0.37 -10.69 18.16
C PRO A 91 0.82 -11.67 17.08
N ASP A 92 0.42 -12.94 17.15
CA ASP A 92 0.75 -13.95 16.14
C ASP A 92 -0.06 -13.82 14.85
N CYS A 93 -1.10 -13.00 14.86
CA CYS A 93 -1.86 -12.58 13.67
C CYS A 93 -1.33 -11.28 13.04
N ILE A 94 -0.21 -10.73 13.52
CA ILE A 94 0.40 -9.50 13.01
C ILE A 94 1.64 -9.85 12.19
N VAL A 95 1.69 -9.34 10.96
CA VAL A 95 2.85 -9.42 10.08
C VAL A 95 3.40 -8.04 9.82
N VAL A 96 4.68 -7.81 10.15
CA VAL A 96 5.38 -6.55 9.91
C VAL A 96 6.08 -6.62 8.55
N THR A 97 5.89 -5.61 7.72
CA THR A 97 6.50 -5.52 6.39
C THR A 97 7.18 -4.16 6.17
N SER A 98 7.97 -4.04 5.11
CA SER A 98 8.59 -2.78 4.70
C SER A 98 7.56 -1.86 4.04
N GLY A 99 6.66 -1.30 4.82
CA GLY A 99 5.53 -0.50 4.36
C GLY A 99 4.33 -1.35 3.98
N SER A 100 3.25 -0.70 3.53
CA SER A 100 1.97 -1.35 3.21
C SER A 100 1.97 -2.11 1.86
N SER A 101 2.80 -1.71 0.91
CA SER A 101 2.82 -2.33 -0.43
C SER A 101 3.12 -3.83 -0.42
N PRO A 102 4.16 -4.31 0.29
CA PRO A 102 4.38 -5.75 0.43
C PRO A 102 3.25 -6.46 1.15
N SER A 103 2.64 -5.85 2.19
CA SER A 103 1.49 -6.43 2.90
C SER A 103 0.31 -6.66 1.98
N ILE A 104 -0.02 -5.66 1.16
CA ILE A 104 -1.12 -5.73 0.18
C ILE A 104 -0.84 -6.83 -0.84
N LEU A 105 0.38 -6.87 -1.38
CA LEU A 105 0.74 -7.90 -2.36
C LEU A 105 0.65 -9.30 -1.76
N LEU A 106 1.16 -9.51 -0.55
CA LEU A 106 1.07 -10.81 0.15
C LEU A 106 -0.39 -11.21 0.42
N ALA A 107 -1.24 -10.27 0.85
CA ALA A 107 -2.66 -10.51 1.05
C ALA A 107 -3.36 -10.91 -0.26
N LEU A 108 -3.07 -10.22 -1.36
CA LEU A 108 -3.62 -10.56 -2.67
C LEU A 108 -3.11 -11.91 -3.17
N MET A 109 -1.83 -12.24 -2.99
CA MET A 109 -1.27 -13.56 -3.34
C MET A 109 -1.92 -14.69 -2.56
N LEU A 110 -2.37 -14.43 -1.32
CA LEU A 110 -3.09 -15.41 -0.50
C LEU A 110 -4.55 -15.59 -0.96
N LEU A 111 -5.20 -14.51 -1.38
CA LEU A 111 -6.64 -14.48 -1.64
C LEU A 111 -7.00 -14.74 -3.11
N CYS A 112 -6.11 -14.41 -4.04
CA CYS A 112 -6.42 -14.39 -5.46
C CYS A 112 -5.77 -15.55 -6.23
N ASN A 113 -6.48 -15.99 -7.25
CA ASN A 113 -5.98 -16.84 -8.33
C ASN A 113 -6.24 -16.13 -9.68
N PRO A 114 -5.80 -16.67 -10.83
CA PRO A 114 -6.00 -16.02 -12.14
C PRO A 114 -7.46 -15.73 -12.53
N ASP A 115 -8.44 -16.45 -11.96
CA ASP A 115 -9.87 -16.23 -12.22
C ASP A 115 -10.50 -15.24 -11.24
N SER A 116 -9.75 -14.77 -10.25
CA SER A 116 -10.25 -13.86 -9.22
C SER A 116 -10.46 -12.45 -9.75
N GLU A 117 -11.50 -11.80 -9.23
CA GLU A 117 -11.77 -10.38 -9.42
C GLU A 117 -11.57 -9.62 -8.11
N VAL A 118 -10.96 -8.43 -8.19
CA VAL A 118 -10.78 -7.54 -7.04
C VAL A 118 -11.41 -6.20 -7.35
N ILE A 119 -12.37 -5.79 -6.52
CA ILE A 119 -13.09 -4.53 -6.68
C ILE A 119 -12.25 -3.40 -6.09
N LEU A 120 -12.05 -2.35 -6.88
CA LEU A 120 -11.28 -1.15 -6.54
C LEU A 120 -12.12 0.09 -6.83
N SER A 121 -11.93 1.17 -6.08
CA SER A 121 -12.52 2.48 -6.40
C SER A 121 -11.82 3.14 -7.58
N ASN A 122 -12.56 4.00 -8.30
CA ASN A 122 -12.04 4.87 -9.33
C ASN A 122 -12.64 6.29 -9.19
N PRO A 123 -11.87 7.34 -8.84
CA PRO A 123 -10.44 7.28 -8.56
C PRO A 123 -10.09 6.45 -7.32
N GLY A 124 -8.84 6.02 -7.23
CA GLY A 124 -8.27 5.25 -6.13
C GLY A 124 -6.76 5.31 -6.15
N TYR A 125 -6.11 4.70 -5.17
CA TYR A 125 -4.66 4.66 -5.14
C TYR A 125 -4.09 3.86 -6.31
N ALA A 126 -3.26 4.50 -7.12
CA ALA A 126 -2.81 3.99 -8.42
C ALA A 126 -2.11 2.61 -8.36
N CYS A 127 -1.41 2.31 -7.25
CA CYS A 127 -0.70 1.04 -7.10
C CYS A 127 -1.63 -0.16 -6.93
N TYR A 128 -2.85 0.00 -6.40
CA TYR A 128 -3.74 -1.15 -6.14
C TYR A 128 -4.04 -1.94 -7.39
N ARG A 129 -4.33 -1.26 -8.50
CA ARG A 129 -4.57 -1.91 -9.78
C ARG A 129 -3.37 -2.77 -10.22
N ASN A 130 -2.16 -2.25 -10.08
CA ASN A 130 -0.94 -2.95 -10.46
C ASN A 130 -0.66 -4.15 -9.54
N PHE A 131 -0.96 -4.05 -8.24
CA PHE A 131 -0.86 -5.19 -7.31
C PHE A 131 -1.82 -6.31 -7.69
N VAL A 132 -3.07 -5.98 -8.05
CA VAL A 132 -4.04 -6.98 -8.52
C VAL A 132 -3.54 -7.65 -9.79
N LEU A 133 -3.06 -6.89 -10.78
CA LEU A 133 -2.50 -7.44 -12.01
C LEU A 133 -1.26 -8.32 -11.75
N ALA A 134 -0.42 -7.96 -10.78
CA ALA A 134 0.76 -8.75 -10.42
C ALA A 134 0.41 -10.16 -9.91
N THR A 135 -0.76 -10.33 -9.32
CA THR A 135 -1.29 -11.64 -8.88
C THR A 135 -2.09 -12.37 -9.97
N GLN A 136 -2.10 -11.85 -11.19
CA GLN A 136 -2.87 -12.37 -12.33
C GLN A 136 -4.39 -12.27 -12.15
N ALA A 137 -4.87 -11.64 -11.10
CA ALA A 137 -6.29 -11.35 -10.89
C ALA A 137 -6.74 -10.14 -11.73
N LYS A 138 -8.04 -9.99 -11.89
CA LYS A 138 -8.66 -8.93 -12.67
C LYS A 138 -9.12 -7.78 -11.78
N PRO A 139 -8.64 -6.55 -11.96
CA PRO A 139 -9.17 -5.38 -11.26
C PRO A 139 -10.52 -4.96 -11.85
N VAL A 140 -11.52 -4.82 -10.98
CA VAL A 140 -12.87 -4.31 -11.31
C VAL A 140 -12.99 -2.91 -10.73
N LEU A 141 -12.99 -1.90 -11.60
CA LEU A 141 -12.99 -0.50 -11.19
C LEU A 141 -14.43 0.00 -11.04
N VAL A 142 -14.81 0.45 -9.83
CA VAL A 142 -16.12 1.02 -9.54
C VAL A 142 -15.96 2.53 -9.31
N PRO A 143 -16.67 3.37 -10.09
CA PRO A 143 -16.61 4.82 -9.92
C PRO A 143 -17.07 5.25 -8.53
N LEU A 144 -16.37 6.20 -7.91
CA LEU A 144 -16.88 6.94 -6.76
C LEU A 144 -17.96 7.93 -7.20
N SER A 145 -18.82 8.34 -6.28
CA SER A 145 -19.82 9.38 -6.54
C SER A 145 -19.14 10.67 -6.99
N LYS A 146 -19.72 11.36 -8.00
CA LYS A 146 -19.13 12.58 -8.55
C LYS A 146 -19.15 13.76 -7.58
N GLU A 147 -20.12 13.77 -6.67
CA GLU A 147 -20.36 14.93 -5.81
C GLU A 147 -19.45 14.93 -4.58
N TYR A 148 -19.25 13.76 -3.95
CA TYR A 148 -18.53 13.66 -2.68
C TYR A 148 -17.36 12.67 -2.70
N LEU A 149 -17.05 12.08 -3.84
CA LEU A 149 -16.04 11.02 -3.98
C LEU A 149 -16.24 9.86 -2.99
N GLN A 150 -17.49 9.55 -2.67
CA GLN A 150 -17.86 8.47 -1.75
C GLN A 150 -18.07 7.15 -2.51
N TYR A 151 -17.92 6.05 -1.79
CA TYR A 151 -18.22 4.73 -2.33
C TYR A 151 -19.70 4.58 -2.66
N ASP A 152 -20.02 4.21 -3.89
CA ASP A 152 -21.35 3.81 -4.31
C ASP A 152 -21.57 2.32 -3.97
N ILE A 153 -22.21 2.07 -2.85
CA ILE A 153 -22.43 0.71 -2.33
C ILE A 153 -23.28 -0.12 -3.30
N GLU A 154 -24.26 0.48 -3.97
CA GLU A 154 -25.10 -0.24 -4.94
C GLU A 154 -24.34 -0.58 -6.22
N ALA A 155 -23.44 0.30 -6.67
CA ALA A 155 -22.56 0.01 -7.79
C ALA A 155 -21.56 -1.12 -7.43
N ILE A 156 -20.96 -1.09 -6.22
CA ILE A 156 -20.12 -2.17 -5.72
C ILE A 156 -20.89 -3.48 -5.67
N ARG A 157 -22.08 -3.48 -5.07
CA ARG A 157 -22.95 -4.67 -4.93
C ARG A 157 -23.24 -5.34 -6.28
N LYS A 158 -23.46 -4.55 -7.33
CA LYS A 158 -23.70 -5.05 -8.69
C LYS A 158 -22.46 -5.73 -9.32
N CYS A 159 -21.28 -5.37 -8.86
CA CYS A 159 -20.02 -5.95 -9.34
C CYS A 159 -19.63 -7.23 -8.60
N VAL A 160 -20.21 -7.51 -7.43
CA VAL A 160 -19.93 -8.73 -6.65
C VAL A 160 -20.49 -9.95 -7.36
N ASN A 161 -19.64 -10.95 -7.57
CA ASN A 161 -19.98 -12.21 -8.21
C ASN A 161 -19.13 -13.36 -7.63
N PRO A 162 -19.31 -14.62 -8.02
CA PRO A 162 -18.55 -15.75 -7.48
C PRO A 162 -17.02 -15.69 -7.67
N HIS A 163 -16.53 -14.84 -8.56
CA HIS A 163 -15.07 -14.62 -8.77
C HIS A 163 -14.51 -13.50 -7.89
N THR A 164 -15.36 -12.74 -7.21
CA THR A 164 -14.92 -11.63 -6.35
C THR A 164 -14.18 -12.17 -5.12
N ALA A 165 -12.86 -11.99 -5.10
CA ALA A 165 -12.00 -12.43 -4.01
C ALA A 165 -11.81 -11.35 -2.94
N ALA A 166 -11.84 -10.07 -3.31
CA ALA A 166 -11.62 -8.96 -2.39
C ALA A 166 -12.26 -7.65 -2.87
N ILE A 167 -12.48 -6.75 -1.92
CA ILE A 167 -12.87 -5.35 -2.14
C ILE A 167 -11.89 -4.49 -1.37
N PHE A 168 -11.25 -3.53 -2.05
CA PHE A 168 -10.41 -2.53 -1.41
C PHE A 168 -11.23 -1.31 -1.00
N ILE A 169 -11.14 -0.95 0.25
CA ILE A 169 -11.69 0.29 0.80
C ILE A 169 -10.54 1.08 1.39
N ASN A 170 -10.41 2.32 0.92
CA ASN A 170 -9.40 3.27 1.37
C ASN A 170 -10.07 4.63 1.56
N SER A 171 -9.88 5.26 2.72
CA SER A 171 -10.43 6.57 3.09
C SER A 171 -9.33 7.60 3.20
#